data_c0c3f81051f4d1555140f49edb4e1708
#
_entry.id   c0c3f81051f4d1555140f49edb4e1708
#
_cell.length_a   1.000
_cell.length_b   1.000
_cell.length_c   1.000
_cell.angle_alpha   90.00
_cell.angle_beta   90.00
_cell.angle_gamma   90.00
#
_symmetry.space_group_name_H-M   'P 1'
#
loop_
_entity.id
_entity.type
_entity.pdbx_description
1 polymer ?
#
loop_
_entity_poly.entity_id
_entity_poly.type
_entity_poly.pdbx_seq_one_letter_code
_entity_poly.pdbx_strand_id
1 'polypeptide(L)'
;MLRLSQSRFLKLLCFVWLSWSFNVAAISLGAPQLQSRPGEPLRVEIPIRVGADEQAALSSLNVAMPNKAAYERLGISQKILPLNPQAMVYRNRQERLVILVETVDSVPATDDPFLDVLVNLNWSSGSLTKTFTLLLGDVQKITVKPGQTLSEIAATIAPQLEGATLDQTMMALYKANPDAFASGSINRLAAGAEL
;
A
#
# COMPACT_ATOMS: atom_id res chain seq x y z
N MET A 1 -39.54 29.24 44.33
CA MET A 1 -38.64 29.98 43.41
C MET A 1 -37.38 29.17 43.18
N LEU A 2 -37.37 28.33 42.14
CA LEU A 2 -36.18 27.52 41.77
C LEU A 2 -35.32 28.32 40.80
N ARG A 3 -34.19 28.84 41.26
CA ARG A 3 -33.13 29.34 40.41
C ARG A 3 -32.29 28.13 39.94
N LEU A 4 -32.69 27.51 38.85
CA LEU A 4 -31.83 26.56 38.16
C LEU A 4 -30.67 27.34 37.51
N SER A 5 -29.46 27.03 37.96
CA SER A 5 -28.21 27.65 37.55
C SER A 5 -28.02 27.47 36.02
N GLN A 6 -28.12 28.58 35.30
CA GLN A 6 -27.88 28.67 33.83
C GLN A 6 -26.52 28.09 33.42
N SER A 7 -25.56 28.04 34.35
CA SER A 7 -24.22 27.50 34.09
C SER A 7 -24.17 25.98 33.89
N ARG A 8 -25.13 25.24 34.47
CA ARG A 8 -25.22 23.76 34.30
C ARG A 8 -25.87 23.39 32.99
N PHE A 9 -26.84 24.18 32.52
CA PHE A 9 -27.48 23.98 31.22
C PHE A 9 -26.51 24.28 30.07
N LEU A 10 -25.68 25.32 30.20
CA LEU A 10 -24.66 25.67 29.20
C LEU A 10 -23.55 24.61 29.07
N LYS A 11 -23.15 24.00 30.19
CA LYS A 11 -22.18 22.90 30.21
C LYS A 11 -22.74 21.61 29.61
N LEU A 12 -24.02 21.32 29.80
CA LEU A 12 -24.68 20.17 29.17
C LEU A 12 -24.83 20.36 27.64
N LEU A 13 -25.14 21.57 27.17
CA LEU A 13 -25.25 21.89 25.76
C LEU A 13 -23.90 21.76 25.04
N CYS A 14 -22.79 22.17 25.66
CA CYS A 14 -21.45 21.99 25.09
C CYS A 14 -21.03 20.51 25.00
N PHE A 15 -21.48 19.64 25.93
CA PHE A 15 -21.15 18.22 25.91
C PHE A 15 -21.91 17.44 24.81
N VAL A 16 -23.12 17.87 24.46
CA VAL A 16 -23.92 17.24 23.38
C VAL A 16 -23.41 17.62 22.02
N TRP A 17 -22.75 18.77 21.85
CA TRP A 17 -22.14 19.19 20.57
C TRP A 17 -20.83 18.48 20.23
N LEU A 18 -20.12 17.93 21.25
CA LEU A 18 -18.85 17.22 21.02
C LEU A 18 -19.02 15.75 20.58
N SER A 19 -20.22 15.20 20.63
CA SER A 19 -20.48 13.79 20.32
C SER A 19 -20.96 13.53 18.89
N TRP A 20 -21.04 14.53 18.03
CA TRP A 20 -21.19 14.32 16.59
C TRP A 20 -19.83 14.06 15.96
N SER A 21 -19.30 12.87 16.21
CA SER A 21 -18.25 12.30 15.37
C SER A 21 -18.82 12.11 14.00
N PHE A 22 -18.57 13.06 13.10
CA PHE A 22 -18.78 12.84 11.68
C PHE A 22 -17.87 11.68 11.30
N ASN A 23 -18.46 10.52 11.02
CA ASN A 23 -17.76 9.49 10.28
C ASN A 23 -17.47 10.07 8.89
N VAL A 24 -16.29 10.68 8.75
CA VAL A 24 -15.80 11.06 7.42
C VAL A 24 -15.47 9.74 6.73
N ALA A 25 -16.44 9.21 6.03
CA ALA A 25 -16.23 8.08 5.15
C ALA A 25 -15.38 8.58 3.97
N ALA A 26 -14.11 8.25 3.98
CA ALA A 26 -13.17 8.64 2.96
C ALA A 26 -13.01 7.52 1.94
N ILE A 27 -12.84 7.89 0.67
CA ILE A 27 -12.31 6.98 -0.33
C ILE A 27 -10.85 6.71 0.01
N SER A 28 -10.46 5.44 0.06
CA SER A 28 -9.10 5.01 0.37
C SER A 28 -8.59 3.95 -0.60
N LEU A 29 -7.26 3.88 -0.73
CA LEU A 29 -6.59 2.90 -1.58
C LEU A 29 -5.95 1.83 -0.70
N GLY A 30 -6.23 0.55 -1.03
CA GLY A 30 -5.64 -0.60 -0.38
C GLY A 30 -4.20 -0.86 -0.82
N ALA A 31 -3.65 -2.01 -0.41
CA ALA A 31 -2.33 -2.46 -0.84
C ALA A 31 -2.35 -2.85 -2.32
N PRO A 32 -1.31 -2.47 -3.10
CA PRO A 32 -1.17 -2.87 -4.49
C PRO A 32 -0.96 -4.38 -4.60
N GLN A 33 -1.52 -4.98 -5.66
CA GLN A 33 -1.36 -6.39 -5.99
C GLN A 33 -0.67 -6.49 -7.35
N LEU A 34 0.61 -6.85 -7.35
CA LEU A 34 1.38 -7.06 -8.56
C LEU A 34 0.90 -8.34 -9.25
N GLN A 35 0.62 -8.28 -10.55
CA GLN A 35 0.14 -9.39 -11.36
C GLN A 35 1.12 -9.80 -12.48
N SER A 36 2.02 -8.90 -12.88
CA SER A 36 3.06 -9.15 -13.87
C SER A 36 4.29 -9.80 -13.25
N ARG A 37 5.04 -10.53 -14.09
CA ARG A 37 6.33 -11.12 -13.74
C ARG A 37 7.48 -10.17 -14.09
N PRO A 38 8.68 -10.38 -13.52
CA PRO A 38 9.87 -9.66 -13.93
C PRO A 38 10.10 -9.77 -15.45
N GLY A 39 10.43 -8.66 -16.10
CA GLY A 39 10.64 -8.61 -17.55
C GLY A 39 9.36 -8.47 -18.39
N GLU A 40 8.19 -8.53 -17.79
CA GLU A 40 6.92 -8.24 -18.46
C GLU A 40 6.52 -6.75 -18.30
N PRO A 41 5.59 -6.23 -19.13
CA PRO A 41 4.94 -4.97 -18.84
C PRO A 41 4.29 -5.00 -17.46
N LEU A 42 4.42 -3.93 -16.70
CA LEU A 42 3.84 -3.84 -15.37
C LEU A 42 2.32 -4.02 -15.45
N ARG A 43 1.79 -4.81 -14.53
CA ARG A 43 0.36 -4.92 -14.27
C ARG A 43 0.10 -4.99 -12.77
N VAL A 44 -0.56 -3.98 -12.22
CA VAL A 44 -0.84 -3.83 -10.79
C VAL A 44 -2.29 -3.44 -10.57
N GLU A 45 -2.96 -4.14 -9.66
CA GLU A 45 -4.28 -3.78 -9.17
C GLU A 45 -4.19 -3.13 -7.78
N ILE A 46 -4.82 -1.98 -7.61
CA ILE A 46 -4.90 -1.25 -6.35
C ILE A 46 -6.37 -1.17 -5.93
N PRO A 47 -6.80 -1.87 -4.87
CA PRO A 47 -8.18 -1.86 -4.43
C PRO A 47 -8.64 -0.47 -3.98
N ILE A 48 -9.81 -0.04 -4.45
CA ILE A 48 -10.47 1.18 -3.98
C ILE A 48 -11.50 0.77 -2.92
N ARG A 49 -11.42 1.38 -1.75
CA ARG A 49 -12.40 1.24 -0.68
C ARG A 49 -13.21 2.52 -0.60
N VAL A 50 -14.52 2.39 -0.76
CA VAL A 50 -15.45 3.52 -0.74
C VAL A 50 -16.36 3.39 0.48
N GLY A 51 -16.38 4.41 1.31
CA GLY A 51 -17.29 4.47 2.46
C GLY A 51 -18.76 4.57 2.02
N ALA A 52 -19.67 4.26 2.94
CA ALA A 52 -21.11 4.26 2.66
C ALA A 52 -21.60 5.63 2.17
N ASP A 53 -21.04 6.71 2.70
CA ASP A 53 -21.45 8.08 2.39
C ASP A 53 -20.92 8.59 1.05
N GLU A 54 -19.92 7.91 0.45
CA GLU A 54 -19.31 8.27 -0.82
C GLU A 54 -19.81 7.42 -2.01
N GLN A 55 -20.87 6.63 -1.82
CA GLN A 55 -21.43 5.79 -2.88
C GLN A 55 -21.86 6.61 -4.11
N ALA A 56 -22.31 7.84 -3.92
CA ALA A 56 -22.67 8.74 -5.02
C ALA A 56 -21.45 9.15 -5.88
N ALA A 57 -20.24 9.11 -5.32
CA ALA A 57 -19.00 9.45 -6.02
C ALA A 57 -18.51 8.35 -6.99
N LEU A 58 -19.04 7.13 -6.88
CA LEU A 58 -18.61 5.98 -7.69
C LEU A 58 -18.67 6.22 -9.20
N SER A 59 -19.68 6.94 -9.66
CA SER A 59 -19.86 7.26 -11.09
C SER A 59 -18.87 8.32 -11.60
N SER A 60 -18.26 9.07 -10.70
CA SER A 60 -17.32 10.16 -11.02
C SER A 60 -15.86 9.79 -10.82
N LEU A 61 -15.57 8.56 -10.38
CA LEU A 61 -14.21 8.11 -10.17
C LEU A 61 -13.39 8.15 -11.46
N ASN A 62 -12.29 8.87 -11.41
CA ASN A 62 -11.33 8.95 -12.49
C ASN A 62 -9.91 8.89 -11.91
N VAL A 63 -9.03 8.16 -12.57
CA VAL A 63 -7.62 8.04 -12.17
C VAL A 63 -6.73 8.62 -13.26
N ALA A 64 -5.68 9.32 -12.82
CA ALA A 64 -4.64 9.84 -13.69
C ALA A 64 -3.25 9.42 -13.17
N MET A 65 -2.34 9.21 -14.11
CA MET A 65 -0.91 9.10 -13.80
C MET A 65 -0.32 10.51 -13.77
N PRO A 66 0.23 10.94 -12.61
CA PRO A 66 0.87 12.25 -12.51
C PRO A 66 2.09 12.37 -13.42
N ASN A 67 2.38 13.58 -13.82
CA ASN A 67 3.51 13.90 -14.70
C ASN A 67 4.85 13.90 -13.95
N LYS A 68 5.96 14.03 -14.71
CA LYS A 68 7.33 14.07 -14.19
C LYS A 68 7.53 15.08 -13.06
N ALA A 69 6.97 16.28 -13.20
CA ALA A 69 7.10 17.34 -12.18
C ALA A 69 6.49 16.94 -10.82
N ALA A 70 5.45 16.11 -10.81
CA ALA A 70 4.88 15.60 -9.57
C ALA A 70 5.83 14.60 -8.87
N TYR A 71 6.47 13.71 -9.62
CA TYR A 71 7.50 12.79 -9.11
C TYR A 71 8.70 13.55 -8.53
N GLU A 72 9.21 14.58 -9.24
CA GLU A 72 10.32 15.43 -8.79
C GLU A 72 9.97 16.16 -7.48
N ARG A 73 8.79 16.76 -7.41
CA ARG A 73 8.32 17.46 -6.21
C ARG A 73 8.23 16.57 -4.98
N LEU A 74 7.89 15.30 -5.16
CA LEU A 74 7.78 14.32 -4.09
C LEU A 74 9.09 13.58 -3.80
N GLY A 75 10.14 13.80 -4.60
CA GLY A 75 11.44 13.15 -4.43
C GLY A 75 11.41 11.64 -4.63
N ILE A 76 10.48 11.13 -5.46
CA ILE A 76 10.30 9.70 -5.74
C ILE A 76 10.89 9.30 -7.09
N SER A 77 11.20 8.02 -7.24
CA SER A 77 11.83 7.47 -8.44
C SER A 77 10.94 7.64 -9.67
N GLN A 78 11.54 8.06 -10.78
CA GLN A 78 10.86 8.29 -12.06
C GLN A 78 10.97 7.09 -13.03
N LYS A 79 11.46 5.94 -12.57
CA LYS A 79 11.73 4.75 -13.40
C LYS A 79 10.50 4.26 -14.19
N ILE A 80 9.30 4.50 -13.69
CA ILE A 80 8.06 4.08 -14.37
C ILE A 80 7.73 4.97 -15.58
N LEU A 81 8.12 6.24 -15.58
CA LEU A 81 7.67 7.19 -16.61
C LEU A 81 8.10 6.82 -18.04
N PRO A 82 9.35 6.37 -18.29
CA PRO A 82 9.77 5.92 -19.62
C PRO A 82 9.02 4.68 -20.13
N LEU A 83 8.34 3.95 -19.22
CA LEU A 83 7.60 2.73 -19.57
C LEU A 83 6.17 3.02 -20.03
N ASN A 84 5.81 4.28 -20.24
CA ASN A 84 4.49 4.72 -20.70
C ASN A 84 3.35 4.18 -19.82
N PRO A 85 3.32 4.53 -18.50
CA PRO A 85 2.32 4.03 -17.58
C PRO A 85 0.93 4.58 -17.89
N GLN A 86 -0.08 3.73 -17.79
CA GLN A 86 -1.48 4.08 -17.92
C GLN A 86 -2.25 3.59 -16.70
N ALA A 87 -3.31 4.30 -16.34
CA ALA A 87 -4.16 3.92 -15.23
C ALA A 87 -5.63 4.03 -15.59
N MET A 88 -6.43 3.07 -15.11
CA MET A 88 -7.88 3.09 -15.28
C MET A 88 -8.59 2.54 -14.03
N VAL A 89 -9.82 3.00 -13.80
CA VAL A 89 -10.70 2.45 -12.77
C VAL A 89 -11.61 1.41 -13.43
N TYR A 90 -11.65 0.20 -12.88
CA TYR A 90 -12.55 -0.85 -13.38
C TYR A 90 -13.02 -1.78 -12.26
N ARG A 91 -13.97 -2.66 -12.55
CA ARG A 91 -14.36 -3.75 -11.67
C ARG A 91 -13.64 -5.02 -12.07
N ASN A 92 -12.91 -5.61 -11.15
CA ASN A 92 -12.21 -6.86 -11.42
C ASN A 92 -13.18 -8.06 -11.44
N ARG A 93 -12.66 -9.27 -11.69
CA ARG A 93 -13.46 -10.52 -11.77
C ARG A 93 -14.24 -10.84 -10.49
N GLN A 94 -13.85 -10.27 -9.34
CA GLN A 94 -14.54 -10.41 -8.06
C GLN A 94 -15.49 -9.23 -7.78
N GLU A 95 -15.90 -8.47 -8.82
CA GLU A 95 -16.76 -7.28 -8.74
C GLU A 95 -16.21 -6.17 -7.82
N ARG A 96 -14.95 -6.24 -7.43
CA ARG A 96 -14.30 -5.20 -6.61
C ARG A 96 -13.81 -4.07 -7.50
N LEU A 97 -14.03 -2.85 -7.02
CA LEU A 97 -13.52 -1.64 -7.67
C LEU A 97 -12.02 -1.52 -7.43
N VAL A 98 -11.26 -1.39 -8.50
CA VAL A 98 -9.79 -1.31 -8.46
C VAL A 98 -9.28 -0.26 -9.44
N ILE A 99 -8.11 0.31 -9.14
CA ILE A 99 -7.28 0.98 -10.13
C ILE A 99 -6.37 -0.09 -10.74
N LEU A 100 -6.41 -0.22 -12.05
CA LEU A 100 -5.42 -0.95 -12.82
C LEU A 100 -4.35 0.04 -13.28
N VAL A 101 -3.11 -0.24 -12.96
CA VAL A 101 -1.94 0.44 -13.54
C VAL A 101 -1.20 -0.55 -14.42
N GLU A 102 -1.00 -0.18 -15.67
CA GLU A 102 -0.26 -0.96 -16.66
C GLU A 102 0.81 -0.09 -17.32
N THR A 103 1.90 -0.71 -17.78
CA THR A 103 2.87 -0.05 -18.64
C THR A 103 2.79 -0.63 -20.06
N VAL A 104 3.08 0.18 -21.06
CA VAL A 104 3.16 -0.29 -22.45
C VAL A 104 4.45 -1.08 -22.64
N ASP A 105 5.55 -0.56 -22.09
CA ASP A 105 6.86 -1.17 -22.20
C ASP A 105 7.13 -2.10 -21.02
N SER A 106 7.93 -3.14 -21.26
CA SER A 106 8.35 -4.09 -20.24
C SER A 106 9.24 -3.41 -19.19
N VAL A 107 9.06 -3.81 -17.94
CA VAL A 107 9.93 -3.35 -16.86
C VAL A 107 11.28 -4.07 -17.00
N PRO A 108 12.39 -3.33 -17.23
CA PRO A 108 13.69 -3.95 -17.34
C PRO A 108 14.09 -4.62 -16.02
N ALA A 109 14.72 -5.78 -16.13
CA ALA A 109 15.38 -6.38 -14.98
C ALA A 109 16.58 -5.49 -14.60
N THR A 110 16.54 -4.88 -13.45
CA THR A 110 17.60 -4.00 -12.92
C THR A 110 17.99 -4.45 -11.53
N ASP A 111 19.18 -4.05 -11.09
CA ASP A 111 19.71 -4.35 -9.75
C ASP A 111 18.90 -3.67 -8.62
N ASP A 112 18.09 -2.67 -8.98
CA ASP A 112 17.16 -2.03 -8.07
C ASP A 112 15.72 -2.53 -8.33
N PRO A 113 15.23 -3.46 -7.51
CA PRO A 113 13.93 -4.10 -7.72
C PRO A 113 12.74 -3.21 -7.35
N PHE A 114 12.98 -1.97 -6.90
CA PHE A 114 11.91 -1.08 -6.48
C PHE A 114 11.41 -0.19 -7.61
N LEU A 115 10.10 -0.10 -7.74
CA LEU A 115 9.42 0.77 -8.68
C LEU A 115 8.36 1.60 -7.96
N ASP A 116 8.50 2.92 -8.02
CA ASP A 116 7.49 3.82 -7.46
C ASP A 116 6.39 4.11 -8.47
N VAL A 117 5.16 3.93 -8.03
CA VAL A 117 3.93 4.21 -8.79
C VAL A 117 3.16 5.30 -8.08
N LEU A 118 3.01 6.45 -8.71
CA LEU A 118 2.21 7.57 -8.22
C LEU A 118 0.88 7.58 -8.95
N VAL A 119 -0.22 7.54 -8.22
CA VAL A 119 -1.58 7.62 -8.78
C VAL A 119 -2.33 8.80 -8.17
N ASN A 120 -3.14 9.44 -8.98
CA ASN A 120 -4.07 10.48 -8.55
C ASN A 120 -5.50 10.01 -8.86
N LEU A 121 -6.26 9.68 -7.83
CA LEU A 121 -7.67 9.32 -7.91
C LEU A 121 -8.51 10.57 -7.63
N ASN A 122 -9.43 10.90 -8.55
CA ASN A 122 -10.32 12.04 -8.45
C ASN A 122 -11.78 11.57 -8.43
N TRP A 123 -12.64 12.29 -7.72
CA TRP A 123 -14.09 12.10 -7.70
C TRP A 123 -14.79 13.43 -7.42
N SER A 124 -16.10 13.44 -7.51
CA SER A 124 -16.90 14.68 -7.44
C SER A 124 -16.68 15.54 -6.19
N SER A 125 -16.36 14.92 -5.06
CA SER A 125 -16.19 15.59 -3.75
C SER A 125 -14.72 15.74 -3.33
N GLY A 126 -13.73 15.19 -4.07
CA GLY A 126 -12.33 15.26 -3.67
C GLY A 126 -11.34 14.58 -4.59
N SER A 127 -10.11 14.48 -4.10
CA SER A 127 -9.02 13.78 -4.78
C SER A 127 -8.06 13.14 -3.77
N LEU A 128 -7.39 12.07 -4.19
CA LEU A 128 -6.36 11.38 -3.40
C LEU A 128 -5.14 11.09 -4.29
N THR A 129 -4.00 11.66 -3.93
CA THR A 129 -2.72 11.31 -4.54
C THR A 129 -1.96 10.39 -3.60
N LYS A 130 -1.51 9.25 -4.11
CA LYS A 130 -0.77 8.26 -3.31
C LYS A 130 0.36 7.63 -4.11
N THR A 131 1.50 7.46 -3.43
CA THR A 131 2.66 6.72 -3.93
C THR A 131 2.61 5.29 -3.41
N PHE A 132 2.94 4.35 -4.27
CA PHE A 132 3.17 2.95 -3.92
C PHE A 132 4.55 2.56 -4.41
N THR A 133 5.37 2.00 -3.54
CA THR A 133 6.63 1.37 -3.92
C THR A 133 6.37 -0.12 -4.12
N LEU A 134 6.56 -0.58 -5.34
CA LEU A 134 6.42 -1.98 -5.74
C LEU A 134 7.78 -2.66 -5.68
N LEU A 135 7.80 -3.89 -5.20
CA LEU A 135 8.94 -4.78 -5.32
C LEU A 135 8.77 -5.62 -6.59
N LEU A 136 9.63 -5.38 -7.57
CA LEU A 136 9.66 -6.09 -8.85
C LEU A 136 10.67 -7.23 -8.73
N GLY A 137 10.28 -8.33 -8.23
CA GLY A 137 11.13 -9.51 -8.18
C GLY A 137 10.25 -10.73 -8.05
N ASP A 138 10.77 -11.90 -8.36
CA ASP A 138 10.21 -13.12 -7.83
C ASP A 138 10.26 -12.95 -6.32
N VAL A 139 9.12 -12.69 -5.70
CA VAL A 139 8.95 -12.93 -4.29
C VAL A 139 9.14 -14.43 -4.16
N GLN A 140 10.39 -14.84 -3.97
CA GLN A 140 10.67 -16.22 -3.62
C GLN A 140 9.99 -16.42 -2.27
N LYS A 141 8.77 -16.93 -2.32
CA LYS A 141 8.11 -17.39 -1.10
C LYS A 141 8.96 -18.52 -0.54
N ILE A 142 9.65 -18.20 0.52
CA ILE A 142 10.51 -19.16 1.20
C ILE A 142 9.68 -19.78 2.31
N THR A 143 9.25 -21.01 2.11
CA THR A 143 8.63 -21.79 3.18
C THR A 143 9.69 -22.20 4.20
N VAL A 144 9.51 -21.78 5.44
CA VAL A 144 10.42 -22.09 6.55
C VAL A 144 10.35 -23.57 6.87
N LYS A 145 11.46 -24.29 6.72
CA LYS A 145 11.54 -25.72 7.07
C LYS A 145 11.66 -25.90 8.59
N PRO A 146 11.19 -27.04 9.15
CA PRO A 146 11.42 -27.36 10.55
C PRO A 146 12.90 -27.28 10.93
N GLY A 147 13.24 -26.50 11.97
CA GLY A 147 14.62 -26.30 12.45
C GLY A 147 15.42 -25.25 11.67
N GLN A 148 14.89 -24.68 10.61
CA GLN A 148 15.57 -23.63 9.85
C GLN A 148 15.53 -22.30 10.61
N THR A 149 16.64 -21.58 10.60
CA THR A 149 16.79 -20.28 11.28
C THR A 149 16.64 -19.11 10.30
N LEU A 150 16.27 -17.94 10.83
CA LEU A 150 16.23 -16.72 10.02
C LEU A 150 17.61 -16.36 9.43
N SER A 151 18.70 -16.61 10.18
CA SER A 151 20.05 -16.34 9.70
C SER A 151 20.46 -17.23 8.52
N GLU A 152 20.05 -18.50 8.51
CA GLU A 152 20.30 -19.41 7.37
C GLU A 152 19.54 -18.95 6.12
N ILE A 153 18.27 -18.55 6.29
CA ILE A 153 17.47 -18.00 5.18
C ILE A 153 18.10 -16.71 4.67
N ALA A 154 18.42 -15.78 5.57
CA ALA A 154 19.04 -14.51 5.21
C ALA A 154 20.40 -14.69 4.51
N ALA A 155 21.22 -15.67 4.94
CA ALA A 155 22.48 -15.98 4.28
C ALA A 155 22.32 -16.47 2.84
N THR A 156 21.18 -17.10 2.52
CA THR A 156 20.87 -17.55 1.15
C THR A 156 20.41 -16.37 0.28
N ILE A 157 19.74 -15.38 0.86
CA ILE A 157 19.17 -14.23 0.15
C ILE A 157 20.16 -13.08 0.04
N ALA A 158 20.94 -12.79 1.08
CA ALA A 158 21.85 -11.66 1.14
C ALA A 158 22.78 -11.51 -0.07
N PRO A 159 23.34 -12.60 -0.66
CA PRO A 159 24.15 -12.50 -1.87
C PRO A 159 23.40 -12.02 -3.11
N GLN A 160 22.05 -12.12 -3.11
CA GLN A 160 21.18 -11.67 -4.21
C GLN A 160 20.76 -10.20 -4.06
N LEU A 161 21.01 -9.62 -2.86
CA LEU A 161 20.71 -8.23 -2.54
C LEU A 161 22.04 -7.45 -2.51
N GLU A 162 22.35 -6.77 -3.60
CA GLU A 162 23.60 -6.01 -3.73
C GLU A 162 23.81 -5.03 -2.56
N GLY A 163 24.91 -5.17 -1.85
CA GLY A 163 25.31 -4.30 -0.74
C GLY A 163 24.58 -4.53 0.58
N ALA A 164 23.66 -5.48 0.66
CA ALA A 164 22.98 -5.80 1.91
C ALA A 164 23.84 -6.72 2.81
N THR A 165 24.00 -6.33 4.07
CA THR A 165 24.61 -7.22 5.07
C THR A 165 23.62 -8.28 5.54
N LEU A 166 24.16 -9.38 6.13
CA LEU A 166 23.32 -10.42 6.72
C LEU A 166 22.30 -9.85 7.72
N ASP A 167 22.74 -8.96 8.61
CA ASP A 167 21.90 -8.35 9.64
C ASP A 167 20.80 -7.47 9.03
N GLN A 168 21.12 -6.72 7.97
CA GLN A 168 20.13 -5.92 7.24
C GLN A 168 19.09 -6.81 6.56
N THR A 169 19.52 -7.93 5.97
CA THR A 169 18.61 -8.91 5.35
C THR A 169 17.71 -9.58 6.38
N MET A 170 18.26 -10.01 7.52
CA MET A 170 17.47 -10.56 8.63
C MET A 170 16.44 -9.58 9.15
N MET A 171 16.82 -8.31 9.34
CA MET A 171 15.92 -7.28 9.82
C MET A 171 14.83 -6.94 8.82
N ALA A 172 15.15 -6.95 7.52
CA ALA A 172 14.19 -6.73 6.44
C ALA A 172 13.15 -7.86 6.39
N LEU A 173 13.60 -9.12 6.43
CA LEU A 173 12.71 -10.30 6.46
C LEU A 173 11.78 -10.28 7.68
N TYR A 174 12.32 -9.94 8.87
CA TYR A 174 11.52 -9.83 10.09
C TYR A 174 10.44 -8.75 9.99
N LYS A 175 10.79 -7.56 9.50
CA LYS A 175 9.85 -6.43 9.36
C LYS A 175 8.78 -6.66 8.28
N ALA A 176 9.15 -7.35 7.20
CA ALA A 176 8.23 -7.65 6.10
C ALA A 176 7.20 -8.73 6.46
N ASN A 177 7.55 -9.64 7.39
CA ASN A 177 6.75 -10.83 7.70
C ASN A 177 6.49 -10.98 9.21
N PRO A 178 5.87 -10.02 9.89
CA PRO A 178 5.70 -10.05 11.35
C PRO A 178 4.93 -11.29 11.82
N ASP A 179 3.98 -11.78 11.02
CA ASP A 179 3.12 -12.94 11.34
C ASP A 179 3.88 -14.27 11.28
N ALA A 180 5.05 -14.30 10.65
CA ALA A 180 5.91 -15.47 10.61
C ALA A 180 6.69 -15.72 11.92
N PHE A 181 6.63 -14.76 12.86
CA PHE A 181 7.42 -14.78 14.09
C PHE A 181 6.54 -14.87 15.35
N ALA A 182 6.66 -15.96 16.06
CA ALA A 182 5.90 -16.18 17.29
C ALA A 182 6.25 -15.12 18.35
N SER A 183 5.22 -14.53 18.96
CA SER A 183 5.33 -13.51 20.02
C SER A 183 6.13 -12.26 19.59
N GLY A 184 6.21 -11.95 18.29
CA GLY A 184 6.94 -10.79 17.79
C GLY A 184 8.45 -10.85 18.04
N SER A 185 9.03 -12.04 18.22
CA SER A 185 10.47 -12.22 18.47
C SER A 185 11.19 -12.72 17.23
N ILE A 186 12.21 -11.98 16.78
CA ILE A 186 13.04 -12.33 15.63
C ILE A 186 13.69 -13.73 15.74
N ASN A 187 13.87 -14.23 16.96
CA ASN A 187 14.45 -15.55 17.24
C ASN A 187 13.42 -16.69 17.22
N ARG A 188 12.15 -16.38 16.97
CA ARG A 188 11.06 -17.38 17.05
C ARG A 188 10.32 -17.50 15.72
N LEU A 189 11.08 -17.82 14.69
CA LEU A 189 10.54 -18.09 13.36
C LEU A 189 9.71 -19.39 13.38
N ALA A 190 8.50 -19.31 12.85
CA ALA A 190 7.57 -20.44 12.83
C ALA A 190 7.88 -21.38 11.66
N ALA A 191 8.02 -22.66 11.91
CA ALA A 191 8.12 -23.67 10.86
C ALA A 191 6.82 -23.71 10.03
N GLY A 192 6.95 -23.76 8.70
CA GLY A 192 5.82 -23.72 7.76
C GLY A 192 5.33 -22.31 7.43
N ALA A 193 5.88 -21.25 8.07
CA ALA A 193 5.59 -19.88 7.67
C ALA A 193 6.17 -19.59 6.27
N GLU A 194 5.54 -18.67 5.56
CA GLU A 194 6.05 -18.08 4.30
C GLU A 194 6.70 -16.73 4.62
N LEU A 195 7.93 -16.53 4.11
CA LEU A 195 8.69 -15.28 4.17
C LEU A 195 8.75 -14.65 2.78
#